data_ae165eb807b6eec5a0e3398a60bd63ca
#
_entry.id   ae165eb807b6eec5a0e3398a60bd63ca
#
_cell.length_a   1.000
_cell.length_b   1.000
_cell.length_c   1.000
_cell.angle_alpha   90.00
_cell.angle_beta   90.00
_cell.angle_gamma   90.00
#
_symmetry.space_group_name_H-M   'P 1'
#
loop_
_entity.id
_entity.type
_entity.pdbx_description
1 polymer ?
#
loop_
_entity_poly.entity_id
_entity_poly.type
_entity_poly.pdbx_seq_one_letter_code
_entity_poly.pdbx_strand_id
1 'polypeptide(L)'
;MDNDAGVAYMNTAEYGGRQLDYERANIGFEDGLGLSGNDFEGLLIAGNTFDYPCLHGAALAANGISFVSCSSEAVIDGFVSLDAYDVIDYIAGVEKQGAPGSLLGYNRPYKTFPTEIQNKLVSYLAAGGRLFVSGAHIASDMSKNDDDRKFIRTLLKFEYGGSMADVSEDKIFGSNLSLPVYRTVNETSYAVQRPDVLVPAPDAFVAFVYEKSKKSAGVAYAGKYRVLATGFPFESVADEAMRGSLMGSVMRFLLK
;
A
#
# COMPACT_ATOMS: atom_id res chain seq x y z
N MET A 1 9.78 -0.05 -4.67
CA MET A 1 10.27 -0.32 -3.30
C MET A 1 9.14 -0.99 -2.52
N ASP A 2 9.37 -2.19 -2.08
CA ASP A 2 8.39 -3.02 -1.40
C ASP A 2 8.54 -2.86 0.12
N ASN A 3 7.49 -2.38 0.77
CA ASN A 3 7.37 -2.27 2.21
C ASN A 3 6.32 -3.26 2.76
N ASP A 4 5.54 -3.88 1.88
CA ASP A 4 4.58 -4.91 2.27
C ASP A 4 5.27 -6.26 2.27
N ALA A 5 5.55 -6.79 3.45
CA ALA A 5 6.09 -8.14 3.62
C ALA A 5 5.06 -9.23 3.31
N GLY A 6 3.93 -8.81 2.87
CA GLY A 6 2.88 -9.67 2.37
C GLY A 6 1.75 -9.91 3.34
N VAL A 7 0.63 -10.23 2.75
CA VAL A 7 -0.55 -10.75 3.45
C VAL A 7 -0.41 -12.25 3.51
N ALA A 8 -0.28 -12.80 4.70
CA ALA A 8 -0.35 -14.23 4.87
C ALA A 8 -1.76 -14.71 4.49
N TYR A 9 -1.85 -15.44 3.40
CA TYR A 9 -3.06 -16.07 2.92
C TYR A 9 -3.00 -17.57 3.20
N MET A 10 -3.91 -18.06 4.00
CA MET A 10 -4.02 -19.50 4.23
C MET A 10 -4.83 -20.15 3.12
N ASN A 11 -4.28 -21.22 2.51
CA ASN A 11 -4.91 -21.97 1.46
C ASN A 11 -6.35 -22.38 1.87
N THR A 12 -7.29 -22.15 0.96
CA THR A 12 -8.72 -22.40 1.15
C THR A 12 -9.06 -23.86 1.46
N ALA A 13 -8.31 -24.82 0.91
CA ALA A 13 -8.57 -26.24 1.08
C ALA A 13 -8.28 -26.72 2.51
N GLU A 14 -7.25 -26.19 3.17
CA GLU A 14 -6.85 -26.61 4.51
C GLU A 14 -7.38 -25.71 5.63
N TYR A 15 -7.50 -24.41 5.36
CA TYR A 15 -7.76 -23.41 6.40
C TYR A 15 -8.97 -22.51 6.12
N GLY A 16 -9.77 -22.85 5.13
CA GLY A 16 -11.01 -22.14 4.82
C GLY A 16 -10.85 -20.75 4.22
N GLY A 17 -9.71 -20.49 3.56
CA GLY A 17 -9.48 -19.25 2.80
C GLY A 17 -9.47 -17.99 3.65
N ARG A 18 -8.75 -17.99 4.76
CA ARG A 18 -8.65 -16.83 5.64
C ARG A 18 -7.46 -15.97 5.26
N GLN A 19 -7.73 -14.72 5.04
CA GLN A 19 -6.72 -13.67 5.01
C GLN A 19 -6.32 -13.36 6.45
N LEU A 20 -5.03 -13.38 6.74
CA LEU A 20 -4.49 -12.98 8.03
C LEU A 20 -4.39 -11.46 8.06
N ASP A 21 -4.80 -10.88 9.17
CA ASP A 21 -4.88 -9.44 9.37
C ASP A 21 -3.91 -9.03 10.48
N TYR A 22 -3.13 -7.99 10.26
CA TYR A 22 -2.19 -7.43 11.24
C TYR A 22 -2.89 -6.92 12.51
N GLU A 23 -4.17 -6.59 12.45
CA GLU A 23 -4.95 -6.20 13.64
C GLU A 23 -5.27 -7.36 14.56
N ARG A 24 -5.24 -8.59 14.06
CA ARG A 24 -5.56 -9.75 14.89
C ARG A 24 -4.36 -10.11 15.77
N ALA A 25 -4.53 -9.86 17.06
CA ALA A 25 -3.55 -10.26 18.07
C ALA A 25 -3.53 -11.78 18.31
N ASN A 26 -4.51 -12.52 17.82
CA ASN A 26 -4.67 -13.95 18.10
C ASN A 26 -5.24 -14.65 16.87
N ILE A 27 -4.37 -15.14 16.02
CA ILE A 27 -4.72 -15.83 14.78
C ILE A 27 -4.72 -17.34 15.04
N GLY A 28 -5.72 -18.03 14.54
CA GLY A 28 -5.85 -19.48 14.67
C GLY A 28 -7.27 -19.92 14.98
N PHE A 29 -7.41 -20.95 15.80
CA PHE A 29 -8.70 -21.48 16.27
C PHE A 29 -9.36 -20.54 17.30
N GLU A 30 -10.54 -20.88 17.79
CA GLU A 30 -11.32 -20.02 18.70
C GLU A 30 -10.52 -19.51 19.90
N ASP A 31 -9.65 -20.35 20.46
CA ASP A 31 -8.75 -19.98 21.58
C ASP A 31 -7.48 -19.25 21.10
N GLY A 32 -7.27 -19.16 19.79
CA GLY A 32 -6.09 -18.59 19.15
C GLY A 32 -4.79 -19.34 19.44
N LEU A 33 -3.77 -19.03 18.65
CA LEU A 33 -2.44 -19.60 18.83
C LEU A 33 -1.47 -18.63 19.53
N GLY A 34 -1.96 -17.48 19.99
CA GLY A 34 -1.11 -16.42 20.52
C GLY A 34 -0.25 -15.74 19.44
N LEU A 35 -0.56 -15.97 18.16
CA LEU A 35 0.16 -15.40 17.01
C LEU A 35 -0.59 -14.20 16.46
N SER A 36 0.12 -13.22 15.98
CA SER A 36 -0.42 -12.05 15.25
C SER A 36 -0.08 -12.13 13.77
N GLY A 37 -0.62 -11.23 12.96
CA GLY A 37 -0.22 -11.07 11.56
C GLY A 37 1.29 -10.88 11.41
N ASN A 38 1.90 -10.17 12.35
CA ASN A 38 3.34 -9.91 12.37
C ASN A 38 4.19 -11.19 12.53
N ASP A 39 3.67 -12.23 13.17
CA ASP A 39 4.39 -13.48 13.33
C ASP A 39 4.45 -14.29 12.03
N PHE A 40 3.55 -14.00 11.10
CA PHE A 40 3.47 -14.68 9.82
C PHE A 40 4.19 -13.94 8.70
N GLU A 41 4.66 -12.74 8.96
CA GLU A 41 5.48 -12.01 8.03
C GLU A 41 6.78 -12.75 7.78
N GLY A 42 7.29 -13.10 6.85
CA GLY A 42 8.49 -13.91 6.61
C GLY A 42 8.28 -15.42 6.74
N LEU A 43 7.05 -15.87 7.01
CA LEU A 43 6.71 -17.28 6.90
C LEU A 43 6.13 -17.56 5.51
N LEU A 44 6.79 -18.49 4.79
CA LEU A 44 6.23 -19.05 3.56
C LEU A 44 5.11 -20.01 3.93
N ILE A 45 3.87 -19.57 3.71
CA ILE A 45 2.68 -20.42 3.82
C ILE A 45 2.35 -20.94 2.43
N ALA A 46 2.15 -22.24 2.28
CA ALA A 46 1.82 -22.87 1.01
C ALA A 46 0.57 -22.22 0.39
N GLY A 47 0.66 -21.85 -0.89
CA GLY A 47 -0.41 -21.13 -1.61
C GLY A 47 -0.47 -19.62 -1.34
N ASN A 48 0.49 -19.09 -0.61
CA ASN A 48 0.61 -17.66 -0.35
C ASN A 48 1.52 -17.02 -1.41
N THR A 49 1.08 -15.96 -2.04
CA THR A 49 1.90 -15.21 -2.98
C THR A 49 2.20 -13.82 -2.42
N PHE A 50 3.49 -13.52 -2.23
CA PHE A 50 3.99 -12.19 -1.85
C PHE A 50 4.58 -11.46 -3.07
N ASP A 51 3.99 -11.68 -4.25
CA ASP A 51 4.58 -11.29 -5.52
C ASP A 51 4.02 -9.96 -6.04
N TYR A 52 3.75 -9.03 -5.12
CA TYR A 52 3.22 -7.71 -5.48
C TYR A 52 4.21 -6.88 -6.31
N PRO A 53 5.54 -6.89 -6.04
CA PRO A 53 6.51 -6.26 -6.93
C PRO A 53 6.44 -6.76 -8.36
N CYS A 54 6.10 -8.03 -8.60
CA CYS A 54 5.91 -8.58 -9.94
C CYS A 54 4.70 -7.96 -10.64
N LEU A 55 3.56 -7.79 -9.94
CA LEU A 55 2.36 -7.16 -10.50
C LEU A 55 2.61 -5.68 -10.87
N HIS A 56 3.31 -4.92 -10.01
CA HIS A 56 3.73 -3.56 -10.29
C HIS A 56 4.72 -3.51 -11.46
N GLY A 57 5.74 -4.38 -11.42
CA GLY A 57 6.74 -4.49 -12.47
C GLY A 57 6.16 -4.86 -13.84
N ALA A 58 5.22 -5.81 -13.90
CA ALA A 58 4.53 -6.15 -15.13
C ALA A 58 3.77 -4.95 -15.72
N ALA A 59 3.09 -4.18 -14.86
CA ALA A 59 2.37 -2.98 -15.28
C ALA A 59 3.33 -1.86 -15.75
N LEU A 60 4.49 -1.68 -15.12
CA LEU A 60 5.55 -0.78 -15.58
C LEU A 60 6.10 -1.19 -16.94
N ALA A 61 6.46 -2.47 -17.09
CA ALA A 61 6.99 -3.03 -18.33
C ALA A 61 5.99 -2.90 -19.50
N ALA A 62 4.70 -3.14 -19.24
CA ALA A 62 3.65 -2.94 -20.24
C ALA A 62 3.54 -1.49 -20.75
N ASN A 63 4.05 -0.52 -19.98
CA ASN A 63 4.14 0.90 -20.36
C ASN A 63 5.54 1.31 -20.85
N GLY A 64 6.44 0.36 -21.09
CA GLY A 64 7.80 0.64 -21.56
C GLY A 64 8.70 1.31 -20.52
N ILE A 65 8.38 1.20 -19.25
CA ILE A 65 9.14 1.78 -18.13
C ILE A 65 10.11 0.74 -17.59
N SER A 66 11.39 1.08 -17.58
CA SER A 66 12.43 0.27 -16.93
C SER A 66 12.38 0.47 -15.42
N PHE A 67 12.59 -0.59 -14.66
CA PHE A 67 12.51 -0.54 -13.20
C PHE A 67 13.51 -1.48 -12.52
N VAL A 68 13.75 -1.23 -11.25
CA VAL A 68 14.48 -2.10 -10.33
C VAL A 68 13.59 -2.30 -9.10
N SER A 69 13.52 -3.52 -8.59
CA SER A 69 12.82 -3.82 -7.34
C SER A 69 13.80 -3.96 -6.18
N CYS A 70 13.41 -3.46 -5.03
CA CYS A 70 14.13 -3.63 -3.77
C CYS A 70 13.14 -3.62 -2.61
N SER A 71 13.54 -4.18 -1.47
CA SER A 71 12.80 -4.01 -0.22
C SER A 71 13.07 -2.63 0.41
N SER A 72 12.22 -2.22 1.34
CA SER A 72 12.44 -0.99 2.12
C SER A 72 13.69 -1.08 3.00
N GLU A 73 14.02 -2.27 3.52
CA GLU A 73 15.25 -2.50 4.30
C GLU A 73 16.50 -2.20 3.48
N ALA A 74 16.54 -2.58 2.20
CA ALA A 74 17.68 -2.28 1.33
C ALA A 74 17.91 -0.76 1.18
N VAL A 75 16.84 0.04 1.24
CA VAL A 75 16.92 1.50 1.25
C VAL A 75 17.33 2.03 2.63
N ILE A 76 16.79 1.46 3.71
CA ILE A 76 17.14 1.82 5.09
C ILE A 76 18.64 1.60 5.31
N ASP A 77 19.12 0.43 4.96
CA ASP A 77 20.52 0.02 5.12
C ASP A 77 21.49 0.72 4.16
N GLY A 78 20.96 1.47 3.20
CA GLY A 78 21.77 2.26 2.27
C GLY A 78 22.34 1.49 1.08
N PHE A 79 21.90 0.24 0.86
CA PHE A 79 22.27 -0.53 -0.34
C PHE A 79 21.65 0.04 -1.61
N VAL A 80 20.48 0.70 -1.48
CA VAL A 80 19.78 1.37 -2.58
C VAL A 80 19.55 2.84 -2.21
N SER A 81 20.01 3.76 -3.07
CA SER A 81 19.73 5.19 -2.94
C SER A 81 18.53 5.57 -3.80
N LEU A 82 17.55 6.26 -3.21
CA LEU A 82 16.37 6.75 -3.92
C LEU A 82 16.73 7.81 -4.97
N ASP A 83 17.78 8.57 -4.77
CA ASP A 83 18.23 9.65 -5.67
C ASP A 83 18.69 9.14 -7.05
N ALA A 84 18.92 7.84 -7.18
CA ALA A 84 19.29 7.22 -8.44
C ALA A 84 18.10 7.02 -9.41
N TYR A 85 16.87 7.28 -8.95
CA TYR A 85 15.65 6.96 -9.70
C TYR A 85 14.75 8.18 -9.91
N ASP A 86 14.17 8.29 -11.11
CA ASP A 86 13.25 9.36 -11.47
C ASP A 86 11.92 9.29 -10.72
N VAL A 87 11.46 8.08 -10.43
CA VAL A 87 10.19 7.78 -9.74
C VAL A 87 10.40 6.65 -8.75
N ILE A 88 9.84 6.81 -7.56
CA ILE A 88 9.71 5.72 -6.59
C ILE A 88 8.26 5.23 -6.60
N ASP A 89 8.08 3.94 -6.79
CA ASP A 89 6.84 3.21 -6.58
C ASP A 89 6.93 2.52 -5.20
N TYR A 90 6.18 3.04 -4.23
CA TYR A 90 6.16 2.55 -2.85
C TYR A 90 4.95 1.64 -2.65
N ILE A 91 5.21 0.36 -2.48
CA ILE A 91 4.21 -0.69 -2.31
C ILE A 91 4.00 -0.89 -0.80
N ALA A 92 2.85 -0.45 -0.29
CA ALA A 92 2.49 -0.60 1.11
C ALA A 92 1.39 -1.67 1.34
N GLY A 93 0.76 -2.15 0.28
CA GLY A 93 -0.23 -3.23 0.34
C GLY A 93 -1.29 -3.05 1.42
N VAL A 94 -1.35 -4.00 2.35
CA VAL A 94 -2.22 -3.94 3.54
C VAL A 94 -1.42 -3.83 4.85
N GLU A 95 -0.13 -3.51 4.77
CA GLU A 95 0.71 -3.35 5.93
C GLU A 95 0.24 -2.22 6.83
N LYS A 96 0.29 -2.45 8.11
CA LYS A 96 0.06 -1.49 9.18
C LYS A 96 0.69 -1.97 10.47
N GLN A 97 0.85 -1.08 11.43
CA GLN A 97 1.34 -1.42 12.75
C GLN A 97 0.45 -2.46 13.42
N GLY A 98 0.99 -3.65 13.62
CA GLY A 98 0.30 -4.75 14.26
C GLY A 98 0.12 -4.57 15.78
N ALA A 99 -0.67 -5.47 16.38
CA ALA A 99 -0.82 -5.54 17.81
C ALA A 99 0.51 -5.92 18.49
N PRO A 100 0.86 -5.31 19.63
CA PRO A 100 2.03 -5.71 20.38
C PRO A 100 1.82 -7.10 20.98
N GLY A 101 2.85 -7.94 20.91
CA GLY A 101 2.87 -9.27 21.50
C GLY A 101 2.89 -10.39 20.47
N SER A 102 3.99 -11.08 20.42
CA SER A 102 4.21 -12.25 19.60
C SER A 102 4.67 -13.41 20.49
N LEU A 103 4.06 -14.58 20.30
CA LEU A 103 4.49 -15.81 20.96
C LEU A 103 5.92 -16.21 20.54
N LEU A 104 6.33 -15.82 19.33
CA LEU A 104 7.65 -16.12 18.78
C LEU A 104 8.70 -15.06 19.11
N GLY A 105 8.34 -14.02 19.88
CA GLY A 105 9.28 -12.96 20.31
C GLY A 105 9.68 -11.98 19.21
N TYR A 106 9.05 -12.04 18.05
CA TYR A 106 9.27 -11.09 16.96
C TYR A 106 8.46 -9.82 17.23
N ASN A 107 8.98 -8.96 18.07
CA ASN A 107 8.42 -7.63 18.33
C ASN A 107 8.92 -6.63 17.27
N ARG A 108 8.67 -6.91 15.98
CA ARG A 108 8.95 -5.94 14.93
C ARG A 108 7.77 -4.98 14.83
N PRO A 109 7.98 -3.70 15.04
CA PRO A 109 6.95 -2.71 14.84
C PRO A 109 6.82 -2.45 13.33
N TYR A 110 6.05 -3.31 12.66
CA TYR A 110 5.67 -3.03 11.28
C TYR A 110 4.88 -1.73 11.24
N LYS A 111 5.11 -0.95 10.22
CA LYS A 111 4.50 0.35 10.03
C LYS A 111 4.46 0.67 8.54
N THR A 112 3.36 1.21 8.08
CA THR A 112 3.21 1.61 6.68
C THR A 112 4.33 2.52 6.19
N PHE A 113 4.83 3.42 7.04
CA PHE A 113 6.02 4.24 6.78
C PHE A 113 6.94 4.23 8.01
N PRO A 114 7.91 3.32 8.10
CA PRO A 114 8.94 3.35 9.14
C PRO A 114 9.65 4.71 9.17
N THR A 115 10.07 5.17 10.34
CA THR A 115 10.69 6.50 10.50
C THR A 115 11.91 6.68 9.60
N GLU A 116 12.68 5.63 9.40
CA GLU A 116 13.85 5.62 8.53
C GLU A 116 13.44 5.88 7.07
N ILE A 117 12.38 5.24 6.60
CA ILE A 117 11.81 5.48 5.27
C ILE A 117 11.23 6.88 5.15
N GLN A 118 10.54 7.38 6.18
CA GLN A 118 10.06 8.76 6.17
C GLN A 118 11.20 9.74 5.91
N ASN A 119 12.33 9.58 6.60
CA ASN A 119 13.51 10.44 6.44
C ASN A 119 14.09 10.36 5.01
N LYS A 120 14.16 9.18 4.42
CA LYS A 120 14.62 9.00 3.03
C LYS A 120 13.68 9.68 2.03
N LEU A 121 12.37 9.50 2.21
CA LEU A 121 11.35 10.13 1.35
C LEU A 121 11.33 11.66 1.50
N VAL A 122 11.53 12.20 2.70
CA VAL A 122 11.67 13.65 2.91
C VAL A 122 12.81 14.21 2.08
N SER A 123 13.98 13.60 2.14
CA SER A 123 15.16 14.03 1.38
C SER A 123 14.93 13.94 -0.13
N TYR A 124 14.43 12.80 -0.59
CA TYR A 124 14.15 12.54 -2.01
C TYR A 124 13.13 13.54 -2.60
N LEU A 125 12.01 13.77 -1.92
CA LEU A 125 10.98 14.69 -2.40
C LEU A 125 11.42 16.16 -2.29
N ALA A 126 12.21 16.51 -1.28
CA ALA A 126 12.79 17.86 -1.18
C ALA A 126 13.70 18.20 -2.36
N ALA A 127 14.36 17.20 -2.94
CA ALA A 127 15.17 17.33 -4.16
C ALA A 127 14.34 17.37 -5.46
N GLY A 128 13.02 17.31 -5.39
CA GLY A 128 12.12 17.33 -6.55
C GLY A 128 11.72 15.93 -7.04
N GLY A 129 11.87 14.93 -6.20
CA GLY A 129 11.53 13.54 -6.49
C GLY A 129 10.06 13.32 -6.84
N ARG A 130 9.75 12.14 -7.35
CA ARG A 130 8.41 11.75 -7.77
C ARG A 130 8.02 10.43 -7.14
N LEU A 131 6.85 10.38 -6.50
CA LEU A 131 6.44 9.26 -5.68
C LEU A 131 5.03 8.78 -6.04
N PHE A 132 4.91 7.50 -6.34
CA PHE A 132 3.65 6.77 -6.28
C PHE A 132 3.60 5.99 -4.96
N VAL A 133 2.49 6.05 -4.25
CA VAL A 133 2.24 5.27 -3.03
C VAL A 133 0.91 4.56 -3.19
N SER A 134 0.88 3.25 -2.94
CA SER A 134 -0.36 2.48 -2.92
C SER A 134 -0.44 1.60 -1.67
N GLY A 135 -1.58 1.65 -0.99
CA GLY A 135 -1.81 0.82 0.20
C GLY A 135 -3.11 1.12 0.91
N ALA A 136 -3.66 0.11 1.57
CA ALA A 136 -4.95 0.20 2.24
C ALA A 136 -4.93 1.09 3.50
N HIS A 137 -3.78 1.18 4.17
CA HIS A 137 -3.66 1.78 5.50
C HIS A 137 -2.66 2.95 5.56
N ILE A 138 -2.32 3.55 4.42
CA ILE A 138 -1.33 4.63 4.33
C ILE A 138 -1.70 5.91 5.09
N ALA A 139 -2.98 6.08 5.43
CA ALA A 139 -3.45 7.21 6.23
C ALA A 139 -3.86 6.78 7.64
N SER A 140 -4.61 5.69 7.79
CA SER A 140 -5.10 5.22 9.10
C SER A 140 -3.96 4.83 10.03
N ASP A 141 -2.96 4.12 9.54
CA ASP A 141 -1.78 3.75 10.32
C ASP A 141 -0.97 4.99 10.74
N MET A 142 -0.87 5.96 9.85
CA MET A 142 -0.13 7.21 10.05
C MET A 142 -0.92 8.29 10.80
N SER A 143 -2.14 8.01 11.23
CA SER A 143 -2.97 8.95 11.99
C SER A 143 -2.83 8.81 13.52
N LYS A 144 -2.04 7.84 13.99
CA LYS A 144 -1.95 7.45 15.40
C LYS A 144 -1.18 8.47 16.28
N ASN A 145 -0.26 9.24 15.71
CA ASN A 145 0.52 10.26 16.42
C ASN A 145 0.71 11.52 15.56
N ASP A 146 1.19 12.61 16.18
CA ASP A 146 1.30 13.92 15.53
C ASP A 146 2.40 13.98 14.46
N ASP A 147 3.52 13.32 14.67
CA ASP A 147 4.64 13.35 13.72
C ASP A 147 4.26 12.62 12.43
N ASP A 148 3.61 11.47 12.54
CA ASP A 148 3.10 10.73 11.38
C ASP A 148 2.00 11.51 10.64
N ARG A 149 1.06 12.12 11.38
CA ARG A 149 0.04 13.00 10.78
C ARG A 149 0.69 14.16 10.02
N LYS A 150 1.70 14.76 10.61
CA LYS A 150 2.46 15.83 9.96
C LYS A 150 3.15 15.34 8.69
N PHE A 151 3.79 14.17 8.74
CA PHE A 151 4.46 13.58 7.57
C PHE A 151 3.49 13.40 6.41
N ILE A 152 2.37 12.70 6.59
CA ILE A 152 1.41 12.48 5.48
C ILE A 152 0.79 13.78 4.98
N ARG A 153 0.44 14.71 5.87
CA ARG A 153 -0.17 15.99 5.49
C ARG A 153 0.78 16.90 4.74
N THR A 154 2.01 17.07 5.22
CA THR A 154 2.92 18.06 4.64
C THR A 154 3.68 17.54 3.44
N LEU A 155 4.04 16.25 3.43
CA LEU A 155 4.85 15.64 2.40
C LEU A 155 4.02 14.85 1.39
N LEU A 156 3.16 13.94 1.84
CA LEU A 156 2.33 13.12 0.96
C LEU A 156 1.03 13.82 0.54
N LYS A 157 0.71 14.96 1.18
CA LYS A 157 -0.37 15.87 0.77
C LYS A 157 -1.79 15.32 1.00
N PHE A 158 -1.96 14.45 1.99
CA PHE A 158 -3.28 13.97 2.40
C PHE A 158 -3.40 13.84 3.93
N GLU A 159 -4.63 13.72 4.38
CA GLU A 159 -5.01 13.40 5.76
C GLU A 159 -5.95 12.20 5.78
N TYR A 160 -6.07 11.55 6.93
CA TYR A 160 -6.98 10.44 7.13
C TYR A 160 -8.44 10.92 7.20
N GLY A 161 -9.26 10.49 6.28
CA GLY A 161 -10.69 10.82 6.19
C GLY A 161 -11.63 9.73 6.70
N GLY A 162 -11.09 8.68 7.31
CA GLY A 162 -11.81 7.47 7.70
C GLY A 162 -11.44 6.28 6.82
N SER A 163 -11.84 5.08 7.24
CA SER A 163 -11.72 3.88 6.41
C SER A 163 -13.08 3.49 5.86
N MET A 164 -13.10 2.83 4.73
CA MET A 164 -14.32 2.25 4.17
C MET A 164 -14.75 1.10 5.07
N ALA A 165 -15.99 1.15 5.57
CA ALA A 165 -16.50 0.19 6.55
C ALA A 165 -16.73 -1.22 5.97
N ASP A 166 -16.87 -1.31 4.65
CA ASP A 166 -17.18 -2.54 3.94
C ASP A 166 -16.50 -2.61 2.58
N VAL A 167 -16.22 -3.82 2.14
CA VAL A 167 -15.85 -4.19 0.77
C VAL A 167 -17.05 -4.02 -0.19
N SER A 168 -17.93 -3.05 0.07
CA SER A 168 -19.12 -2.78 -0.75
C SER A 168 -18.77 -2.04 -2.04
N GLU A 169 -17.58 -1.47 -2.12
CA GLU A 169 -17.08 -0.77 -3.30
C GLU A 169 -16.50 -1.76 -4.30
N ASP A 170 -17.14 -1.90 -5.44
CA ASP A 170 -16.71 -2.83 -6.49
C ASP A 170 -15.71 -2.20 -7.44
N LYS A 171 -15.72 -0.85 -7.50
CA LYS A 171 -14.91 -0.09 -8.47
C LYS A 171 -14.41 1.21 -7.87
N ILE A 172 -13.31 1.67 -8.44
CA ILE A 172 -12.71 2.95 -8.16
C ILE A 172 -12.62 3.73 -9.47
N PHE A 173 -12.99 4.99 -9.46
CA PHE A 173 -12.95 5.88 -10.63
C PHE A 173 -11.86 6.92 -10.50
N GLY A 174 -11.12 7.15 -11.57
CA GLY A 174 -10.14 8.23 -11.69
C GLY A 174 -9.36 8.13 -12.98
N SER A 175 -8.76 9.22 -13.44
CA SER A 175 -7.98 9.26 -14.68
C SER A 175 -8.71 8.70 -15.91
N ASN A 176 -10.03 8.87 -16.00
CA ASN A 176 -10.91 8.27 -17.00
C ASN A 176 -10.94 6.73 -16.99
N LEU A 177 -10.56 6.13 -15.88
CA LEU A 177 -10.57 4.67 -15.68
C LEU A 177 -11.68 4.28 -14.70
N SER A 178 -12.21 3.07 -14.90
CA SER A 178 -13.09 2.37 -13.98
C SER A 178 -12.38 1.09 -13.55
N LEU A 179 -11.83 1.09 -12.35
CA LEU A 179 -10.95 0.05 -11.85
C LEU A 179 -11.75 -0.94 -11.01
N PRO A 180 -11.99 -2.16 -11.49
CA PRO A 180 -12.57 -3.22 -10.67
C PRO A 180 -11.55 -3.67 -9.61
N VAL A 181 -12.00 -3.87 -8.37
CA VAL A 181 -11.14 -4.33 -7.28
C VAL A 181 -11.60 -5.68 -6.74
N TYR A 182 -10.67 -6.47 -6.26
CA TYR A 182 -10.97 -7.75 -5.62
C TYR A 182 -11.78 -7.52 -4.34
N ARG A 183 -12.88 -8.26 -4.22
CA ARG A 183 -13.79 -8.23 -3.07
C ARG A 183 -13.64 -9.44 -2.16
N THR A 184 -13.06 -10.49 -2.68
CA THR A 184 -12.84 -11.75 -1.97
C THR A 184 -11.40 -12.17 -2.11
N VAL A 185 -10.88 -12.74 -1.06
CA VAL A 185 -9.56 -13.38 -1.04
C VAL A 185 -9.56 -14.55 -2.02
N ASN A 186 -8.47 -14.72 -2.74
CA ASN A 186 -8.21 -15.85 -3.63
C ASN A 186 -6.74 -16.24 -3.58
N GLU A 187 -6.32 -17.21 -4.39
CA GLU A 187 -4.94 -17.74 -4.37
C GLU A 187 -3.88 -16.76 -4.87
N THR A 188 -4.28 -15.71 -5.58
CA THR A 188 -3.36 -14.76 -6.22
C THR A 188 -3.49 -13.33 -5.73
N SER A 189 -4.53 -13.05 -4.93
CA SER A 189 -4.79 -11.70 -4.42
C SER A 189 -5.62 -11.73 -3.15
N TYR A 190 -5.52 -10.69 -2.38
CA TYR A 190 -6.29 -10.47 -1.17
C TYR A 190 -7.44 -9.49 -1.40
N ALA A 191 -8.45 -9.56 -0.53
CA ALA A 191 -9.51 -8.56 -0.47
C ALA A 191 -9.10 -7.42 0.47
N VAL A 192 -9.22 -6.20 0.01
CA VAL A 192 -8.99 -5.02 0.85
C VAL A 192 -10.21 -4.79 1.72
N GLN A 193 -10.11 -5.09 3.01
CA GLN A 193 -11.25 -5.06 3.91
C GLN A 193 -11.67 -3.64 4.32
N ARG A 194 -10.70 -2.75 4.51
CA ARG A 194 -10.92 -1.38 5.03
C ARG A 194 -9.96 -0.39 4.38
N PRO A 195 -10.10 -0.14 3.07
CA PRO A 195 -9.24 0.83 2.41
C PRO A 195 -9.49 2.24 2.96
N ASP A 196 -8.44 3.06 2.99
CA ASP A 196 -8.49 4.40 3.54
C ASP A 196 -9.18 5.39 2.61
N VAL A 197 -9.86 6.36 3.23
CA VAL A 197 -10.31 7.59 2.58
C VAL A 197 -9.25 8.66 2.80
N LEU A 198 -8.74 9.22 1.70
CA LEU A 198 -7.70 10.24 1.72
C LEU A 198 -8.31 11.62 1.53
N VAL A 199 -8.15 12.52 2.49
CA VAL A 199 -8.57 13.92 2.36
C VAL A 199 -7.39 14.73 1.81
N PRO A 200 -7.51 15.38 0.64
CA PRO A 200 -6.40 16.14 0.08
C PRO A 200 -6.05 17.36 0.95
N ALA A 201 -4.75 17.66 1.09
CA ALA A 201 -4.28 18.93 1.61
C ALA A 201 -4.72 20.10 0.69
N PRO A 202 -4.69 21.35 1.15
CA PRO A 202 -5.23 22.49 0.38
C PRO A 202 -4.59 22.72 -1.00
N ASP A 203 -3.36 22.26 -1.18
CA ASP A 203 -2.59 22.37 -2.44
C ASP A 203 -2.60 21.08 -3.28
N ALA A 204 -3.37 20.08 -2.85
CA ALA A 204 -3.53 18.80 -3.52
C ALA A 204 -4.96 18.62 -4.07
N PHE A 205 -5.18 17.59 -4.85
CA PHE A 205 -6.50 17.31 -5.43
C PHE A 205 -6.85 15.81 -5.42
N VAL A 206 -8.15 15.51 -5.46
CA VAL A 206 -8.67 14.15 -5.55
C VAL A 206 -8.35 13.58 -6.93
N ALA A 207 -7.61 12.47 -6.96
CA ALA A 207 -7.26 11.76 -8.20
C ALA A 207 -8.19 10.57 -8.47
N PHE A 208 -8.65 9.90 -7.41
CA PHE A 208 -9.54 8.74 -7.48
C PHE A 208 -10.65 8.82 -6.44
N VAL A 209 -11.80 8.23 -6.77
CA VAL A 209 -12.97 8.14 -5.88
C VAL A 209 -13.52 6.72 -5.85
N TYR A 210 -14.01 6.30 -4.70
CA TYR A 210 -14.79 5.07 -4.54
C TYR A 210 -16.16 5.21 -5.24
N GLU A 211 -16.58 4.16 -5.97
CA GLU A 211 -17.77 4.25 -6.85
C GLU A 211 -19.04 4.65 -6.12
N LYS A 212 -19.37 3.95 -5.06
CA LYS A 212 -20.67 4.10 -4.37
C LYS A 212 -20.68 5.28 -3.41
N SER A 213 -19.67 5.35 -2.55
CA SER A 213 -19.58 6.39 -1.51
C SER A 213 -19.18 7.76 -2.04
N LYS A 214 -18.56 7.82 -3.22
CA LYS A 214 -17.93 9.05 -3.79
C LYS A 214 -16.84 9.65 -2.91
N LYS A 215 -16.40 8.94 -1.89
CA LYS A 215 -15.28 9.36 -1.05
C LYS A 215 -13.97 9.28 -1.82
N SER A 216 -12.99 10.09 -1.44
CA SER A 216 -11.68 10.11 -2.09
C SER A 216 -10.91 8.82 -1.80
N ALA A 217 -10.56 8.10 -2.85
CA ALA A 217 -9.75 6.89 -2.84
C ALA A 217 -8.28 7.18 -3.17
N GLY A 218 -7.96 8.38 -3.66
CA GLY A 218 -6.60 8.76 -4.00
C GLY A 218 -6.45 10.26 -4.16
N VAL A 219 -5.24 10.73 -3.85
CA VAL A 219 -4.86 12.15 -3.85
C VAL A 219 -3.61 12.34 -4.69
N ALA A 220 -3.53 13.45 -5.40
CA ALA A 220 -2.36 13.83 -6.16
C ALA A 220 -1.92 15.26 -5.87
N TYR A 221 -0.60 15.46 -5.94
CA TYR A 221 0.06 16.76 -5.80
C TYR A 221 1.08 16.97 -6.92
N ALA A 222 1.08 18.17 -7.48
CA ALA A 222 2.04 18.60 -8.50
C ALA A 222 2.55 20.00 -8.16
N GLY A 223 3.73 20.08 -7.60
CA GLY A 223 4.38 21.33 -7.21
C GLY A 223 5.89 21.22 -7.34
N LYS A 224 6.62 21.47 -6.28
CA LYS A 224 8.09 21.33 -6.23
C LYS A 224 8.53 19.87 -6.47
N TYR A 225 7.68 18.93 -6.14
CA TYR A 225 7.81 17.49 -6.34
C TYR A 225 6.44 16.97 -6.78
N ARG A 226 6.33 15.70 -7.08
CA ARG A 226 5.04 15.08 -7.43
C ARG A 226 4.77 13.88 -6.56
N VAL A 227 3.53 13.78 -6.08
CA VAL A 227 3.03 12.60 -5.35
C VAL A 227 1.70 12.20 -5.93
N LEU A 228 1.50 10.89 -6.09
CA LEU A 228 0.19 10.29 -6.27
C LEU A 228 0.07 9.18 -5.23
N ALA A 229 -0.95 9.28 -4.38
CA ALA A 229 -1.21 8.31 -3.32
C ALA A 229 -2.61 7.70 -3.48
N THR A 230 -2.72 6.39 -3.30
CA THR A 230 -4.00 5.67 -3.33
C THR A 230 -4.23 4.98 -1.99
N GLY A 231 -5.40 5.19 -1.39
CA GLY A 231 -5.86 4.54 -0.16
C GLY A 231 -6.29 3.08 -0.37
N PHE A 232 -5.97 2.53 -1.52
CA PHE A 232 -6.14 1.12 -1.90
C PHE A 232 -4.85 0.60 -2.53
N PRO A 233 -4.48 -0.67 -2.34
CA PRO A 233 -3.32 -1.26 -2.98
C PRO A 233 -3.53 -1.38 -4.49
N PHE A 234 -2.48 -1.08 -5.26
CA PHE A 234 -2.50 -1.17 -6.72
C PHE A 234 -2.83 -2.60 -7.20
N GLU A 235 -2.24 -3.60 -6.57
CA GLU A 235 -2.42 -5.01 -6.89
C GLU A 235 -3.83 -5.53 -6.62
N SER A 236 -4.64 -4.79 -5.83
CA SER A 236 -6.05 -5.12 -5.61
C SER A 236 -6.95 -4.84 -6.82
N VAL A 237 -6.46 -4.13 -7.82
CA VAL A 237 -7.16 -3.95 -9.10
C VAL A 237 -7.20 -5.30 -9.83
N ALA A 238 -8.41 -5.82 -10.06
CA ALA A 238 -8.61 -7.21 -10.48
C ALA A 238 -8.21 -7.50 -11.92
N ASP A 239 -8.27 -6.50 -12.80
CA ASP A 239 -8.03 -6.64 -14.23
C ASP A 239 -6.60 -6.20 -14.58
N GLU A 240 -5.84 -7.08 -15.26
CA GLU A 240 -4.45 -6.80 -15.64
C GLU A 240 -4.32 -5.63 -16.62
N ALA A 241 -5.21 -5.53 -17.60
CA ALA A 241 -5.20 -4.43 -18.56
C ALA A 241 -5.52 -3.09 -17.86
N MET A 242 -6.39 -3.13 -16.84
CA MET A 242 -6.68 -1.97 -16.02
C MET A 242 -5.50 -1.60 -15.11
N ARG A 243 -4.76 -2.58 -14.55
CA ARG A 243 -3.50 -2.30 -13.84
C ARG A 243 -2.49 -1.62 -14.77
N GLY A 244 -2.30 -2.14 -15.98
CA GLY A 244 -1.44 -1.49 -16.98
C GLY A 244 -1.88 -0.06 -17.31
N SER A 245 -3.18 0.16 -17.51
CA SER A 245 -3.73 1.49 -17.80
C SER A 245 -3.59 2.46 -16.61
N LEU A 246 -3.80 1.96 -15.39
CA LEU A 246 -3.60 2.73 -14.17
C LEU A 246 -2.13 3.14 -14.03
N MET A 247 -1.19 2.20 -14.13
CA MET A 247 0.24 2.49 -14.04
C MET A 247 0.67 3.49 -15.12
N GLY A 248 0.19 3.34 -16.36
CA GLY A 248 0.46 4.30 -17.43
C GLY A 248 -0.07 5.71 -17.11
N SER A 249 -1.22 5.83 -16.45
CA SER A 249 -1.76 7.12 -16.00
C SER A 249 -0.96 7.72 -14.86
N VAL A 250 -0.53 6.89 -13.90
CA VAL A 250 0.35 7.29 -12.79
C VAL A 250 1.68 7.84 -13.33
N MET A 251 2.34 7.09 -14.20
CA MET A 251 3.65 7.49 -14.75
C MET A 251 3.53 8.74 -15.63
N ARG A 252 2.50 8.86 -16.45
CA ARG A 252 2.24 10.11 -17.20
C ARG A 252 2.04 11.33 -16.30
N PHE A 253 1.42 11.16 -15.14
CA PHE A 253 1.27 12.24 -14.16
C PHE A 253 2.62 12.59 -13.51
N LEU A 254 3.35 11.60 -13.08
CA LEU A 254 4.60 11.79 -12.34
C LEU A 254 5.74 12.32 -13.24
N LEU A 255 5.83 11.85 -14.47
CA LEU A 255 6.94 12.18 -15.39
C LEU A 255 6.75 13.48 -16.18
N LYS A 256 5.61 14.17 -16.05
CA LYS A 256 5.44 15.52 -16.63
C LYS A 256 6.37 16.51 -15.97
#